data_8a6197d12825cf0bf6b312aacacdffc7
#
_entry.id   8a6197d12825cf0bf6b312aacacdffc7
#
_cell.length_a   1.000
_cell.length_b   1.000
_cell.length_c   1.000
_cell.angle_alpha   90.00
_cell.angle_beta   90.00
_cell.angle_gamma   90.00
#
_symmetry.space_group_name_H-M   'P 1'
#
loop_
_entity.id
_entity.type
_entity.pdbx_description
1 polymer ?
#
loop_
_entity_poly.entity_id
_entity_poly.type
_entity_poly.pdbx_seq_one_letter_code
_entity_poly.pdbx_strand_id
1 'polypeptide(L)'
;MQTTEHQRVAILRKQRIATLLGEINVHVVGNGPAMVCWPSLLMTGQMWRGQVDHFASGHRIVLIDPPGHGESDPLNRRFTLEECALCLTQILDQLEIEDCVLLGTSWGGMMGGVFVALYPSRARAAVLMNCTASVAGWRQKMEFLLMTSMLRRRRTVPKSIVSRAVKAFAGATSERTKPEVVEYIRSTVAAARADSVCWAIDSIVPYRAEHRALLAAIRKPVLVVAGEEDRTFPVAETRAMAEAIPGGLFKVLPKVGHLAALEAPQPVNATIDEFLREVVA
;
A
#
# COMPACT_ATOMS: atom_id res chain seq x y z
N MET A 1 -36.32 3.10 -29.51
CA MET A 1 -36.21 3.54 -28.12
C MET A 1 -35.21 2.61 -27.44
N GLN A 2 -33.95 3.00 -27.40
CA GLN A 2 -32.89 2.28 -26.68
C GLN A 2 -32.83 2.89 -25.29
N THR A 3 -33.18 2.10 -24.29
CA THR A 3 -33.01 2.44 -22.87
C THR A 3 -31.56 2.42 -22.53
N THR A 4 -31.00 3.58 -22.28
CA THR A 4 -29.67 3.78 -21.69
C THR A 4 -29.61 3.06 -20.34
N GLU A 5 -28.86 2.00 -20.29
CA GLU A 5 -28.49 1.32 -19.06
C GLU A 5 -27.68 2.29 -18.20
N HIS A 6 -28.31 2.86 -17.19
CA HIS A 6 -27.66 3.73 -16.21
C HIS A 6 -26.58 2.91 -15.52
N GLN A 7 -25.33 3.25 -15.75
CA GLN A 7 -24.20 2.78 -14.92
C GLN A 7 -24.58 3.01 -13.45
N ARG A 8 -24.88 1.94 -12.73
CA ARG A 8 -25.06 2.01 -11.28
C ARG A 8 -23.76 2.51 -10.69
N VAL A 9 -23.74 3.75 -10.25
CA VAL A 9 -22.64 4.32 -9.46
C VAL A 9 -22.40 3.37 -8.29
N ALA A 10 -21.21 2.80 -8.24
CA ALA A 10 -20.83 1.90 -7.15
C ALA A 10 -20.95 2.66 -5.82
N ILE A 11 -21.79 2.18 -4.91
CA ILE A 11 -22.04 2.86 -3.63
C ILE A 11 -20.81 2.73 -2.77
N LEU A 12 -20.17 3.84 -2.46
CA LEU A 12 -19.08 3.90 -1.50
C LEU A 12 -19.64 3.70 -0.08
N ARG A 13 -19.35 2.56 0.55
CA ARG A 13 -19.71 2.29 1.94
C ARG A 13 -18.50 2.55 2.83
N LYS A 14 -18.59 3.54 3.70
CA LYS A 14 -17.58 3.83 4.72
C LYS A 14 -17.91 3.06 5.97
N GLN A 15 -16.91 2.38 6.56
CA GLN A 15 -17.04 1.61 7.79
C GLN A 15 -15.82 1.84 8.69
N ARG A 16 -16.04 1.79 9.98
CA ARG A 16 -14.96 1.73 10.98
C ARG A 16 -14.92 0.33 11.56
N ILE A 17 -13.77 -0.31 11.46
CA ILE A 17 -13.58 -1.72 11.80
C ILE A 17 -12.60 -1.82 12.96
N ALA A 18 -13.06 -2.40 14.08
CA ALA A 18 -12.24 -2.61 15.27
C ALA A 18 -11.17 -3.67 15.01
N THR A 19 -9.91 -3.35 15.29
CA THR A 19 -8.75 -4.23 15.12
C THR A 19 -7.78 -4.10 16.29
N LEU A 20 -6.75 -4.98 16.35
CA LEU A 20 -5.67 -4.86 17.35
C LEU A 20 -4.87 -3.56 17.24
N LEU A 21 -4.95 -2.85 16.10
CA LEU A 21 -4.25 -1.58 15.86
C LEU A 21 -5.17 -0.35 15.94
N GLY A 22 -6.35 -0.50 16.56
CA GLY A 22 -7.39 0.53 16.69
C GLY A 22 -8.51 0.34 15.67
N GLU A 23 -9.43 1.30 15.62
CA GLU A 23 -10.47 1.31 14.60
C GLU A 23 -9.89 1.79 13.26
N ILE A 24 -10.04 0.95 12.25
CA ILE A 24 -9.55 1.20 10.90
C ILE A 24 -10.69 1.71 10.01
N ASN A 25 -10.47 2.85 9.37
CA ASN A 25 -11.39 3.37 8.37
C ASN A 25 -11.23 2.61 7.05
N VAL A 26 -12.35 2.09 6.56
CA VAL A 26 -12.40 1.27 5.34
C VAL A 26 -13.49 1.80 4.43
N HIS A 27 -13.21 1.90 3.15
CA HIS A 27 -14.18 2.21 2.11
C HIS A 27 -14.38 1.01 1.20
N VAL A 28 -15.62 0.59 1.00
CA VAL A 28 -15.95 -0.54 0.13
C VAL A 28 -16.74 -0.05 -1.08
N VAL A 29 -16.26 -0.42 -2.28
CA VAL A 29 -16.83 0.00 -3.57
C VAL A 29 -16.99 -1.22 -4.46
N GLY A 30 -18.12 -1.31 -5.16
CA GLY A 30 -18.38 -2.40 -6.10
C GLY A 30 -18.83 -3.69 -5.42
N ASN A 31 -18.99 -4.73 -6.23
CA ASN A 31 -19.42 -6.07 -5.83
C ASN A 31 -18.63 -7.11 -6.62
N GLY A 32 -18.56 -8.35 -6.10
CA GLY A 32 -17.82 -9.46 -6.73
C GLY A 32 -16.65 -9.95 -5.89
N PRO A 33 -15.65 -10.62 -6.49
CA PRO A 33 -14.46 -11.08 -5.79
C PRO A 33 -13.73 -9.91 -5.12
N ALA A 34 -13.23 -10.14 -3.91
CA ALA A 34 -12.62 -9.07 -3.12
C ALA A 34 -11.22 -8.69 -3.64
N MET A 35 -10.99 -7.38 -3.73
CA MET A 35 -9.68 -6.78 -4.01
C MET A 35 -9.38 -5.78 -2.92
N VAL A 36 -8.35 -6.03 -2.11
CA VAL A 36 -7.96 -5.18 -0.99
C VAL A 36 -6.78 -4.31 -1.36
N CYS A 37 -6.89 -3.02 -1.09
CA CYS A 37 -5.90 -2.02 -1.45
C CYS A 37 -5.27 -1.42 -0.18
N TRP A 38 -4.01 -1.80 0.11
CA TRP A 38 -3.24 -1.23 1.22
C TRP A 38 -2.20 -0.23 0.72
N PRO A 39 -2.29 1.06 1.10
CA PRO A 39 -1.44 2.11 0.57
C PRO A 39 -0.03 2.14 1.17
N SER A 40 0.77 3.07 0.66
CA SER A 40 2.09 3.43 1.17
C SER A 40 2.00 4.16 2.52
N LEU A 41 3.12 4.20 3.24
CA LEU A 41 3.30 5.08 4.41
C LEU A 41 2.99 6.53 4.03
N LEU A 42 2.34 7.27 4.94
CA LEU A 42 1.86 8.65 4.76
C LEU A 42 0.77 8.83 3.69
N MET A 43 0.25 7.75 3.12
CA MET A 43 -0.86 7.76 2.17
C MET A 43 -2.12 7.17 2.78
N THR A 44 -3.27 7.38 2.12
CA THR A 44 -4.58 6.84 2.49
C THR A 44 -5.15 5.98 1.37
N GLY A 45 -6.27 5.32 1.60
CA GLY A 45 -6.98 4.53 0.59
C GLY A 45 -7.28 5.30 -0.70
N GLN A 46 -7.34 6.63 -0.64
CA GLN A 46 -7.61 7.49 -1.80
C GLN A 46 -6.53 7.44 -2.90
N MET A 47 -5.32 6.96 -2.59
CA MET A 47 -4.28 6.78 -3.61
C MET A 47 -4.65 5.76 -4.70
N TRP A 48 -5.64 4.90 -4.43
CA TRP A 48 -6.08 3.82 -5.31
C TRP A 48 -7.24 4.21 -6.24
N ARG A 49 -7.54 5.51 -6.37
CA ARG A 49 -8.69 5.98 -7.18
C ARG A 49 -8.68 5.40 -8.60
N GLY A 50 -7.52 5.38 -9.28
CA GLY A 50 -7.40 4.84 -10.63
C GLY A 50 -7.66 3.34 -10.74
N GLN A 51 -7.45 2.57 -9.65
CA GLN A 51 -7.79 1.16 -9.56
C GLN A 51 -9.28 0.98 -9.28
N VAL A 52 -9.89 1.84 -8.45
CA VAL A 52 -11.34 1.84 -8.23
C VAL A 52 -12.08 2.09 -9.54
N ASP A 53 -11.70 3.12 -10.30
CA ASP A 53 -12.32 3.47 -11.57
C ASP A 53 -12.28 2.32 -12.59
N HIS A 54 -11.24 1.47 -12.51
CA HIS A 54 -11.03 0.35 -13.43
C HIS A 54 -11.71 -0.94 -12.96
N PHE A 55 -11.56 -1.30 -11.68
CA PHE A 55 -11.92 -2.64 -11.19
C PHE A 55 -13.30 -2.71 -10.49
N ALA A 56 -13.90 -1.57 -10.06
CA ALA A 56 -15.11 -1.60 -9.24
C ALA A 56 -16.36 -2.16 -9.96
N SER A 57 -16.34 -2.26 -11.29
CA SER A 57 -17.43 -2.86 -12.07
C SER A 57 -17.50 -4.38 -11.94
N GLY A 58 -16.36 -5.04 -11.64
CA GLY A 58 -16.24 -6.50 -11.54
C GLY A 58 -15.71 -7.01 -10.20
N HIS A 59 -15.31 -6.12 -9.29
CA HIS A 59 -14.71 -6.48 -8.00
C HIS A 59 -15.30 -5.69 -6.85
N ARG A 60 -15.32 -6.28 -5.67
CA ARG A 60 -15.55 -5.61 -4.39
C ARG A 60 -14.23 -5.05 -3.89
N ILE A 61 -14.00 -3.75 -4.11
CA ILE A 61 -12.74 -3.09 -3.73
C ILE A 61 -12.82 -2.58 -2.31
N VAL A 62 -11.82 -2.93 -1.51
CA VAL A 62 -11.67 -2.52 -0.12
C VAL A 62 -10.47 -1.58 -0.01
N LEU A 63 -10.72 -0.30 0.19
CA LEU A 63 -9.71 0.73 0.38
C LEU A 63 -9.49 0.92 1.88
N ILE A 64 -8.24 0.86 2.32
CA ILE A 64 -7.88 0.95 3.73
C ILE A 64 -7.16 2.27 3.99
N ASP A 65 -7.59 3.01 4.99
CA ASP A 65 -6.72 3.99 5.63
C ASP A 65 -5.88 3.23 6.67
N PRO A 66 -4.56 3.10 6.50
CA PRO A 66 -3.77 2.29 7.40
C PRO A 66 -3.78 2.79 8.85
N PRO A 67 -3.40 1.99 9.84
CA PRO A 67 -3.30 2.42 11.23
C PRO A 67 -2.55 3.76 11.36
N GLY A 68 -3.15 4.72 12.05
CA GLY A 68 -2.58 6.06 12.25
C GLY A 68 -2.69 7.03 11.08
N HIS A 69 -3.33 6.64 9.97
CA HIS A 69 -3.47 7.45 8.76
C HIS A 69 -4.95 7.74 8.44
N GLY A 70 -5.16 8.80 7.66
CA GLY A 70 -6.50 9.16 7.20
C GLY A 70 -7.48 9.33 8.35
N GLU A 71 -8.59 8.61 8.28
CA GLU A 71 -9.63 8.60 9.30
C GLU A 71 -9.57 7.41 10.26
N SER A 72 -8.51 6.58 10.18
CA SER A 72 -8.22 5.53 11.16
C SER A 72 -7.74 6.11 12.49
N ASP A 73 -7.88 5.33 13.56
CA ASP A 73 -7.44 5.76 14.89
C ASP A 73 -5.95 6.11 14.92
N PRO A 74 -5.57 7.12 15.72
CA PRO A 74 -4.18 7.49 15.88
C PRO A 74 -3.39 6.39 16.58
N LEU A 75 -2.18 6.15 16.10
CA LEU A 75 -1.23 5.26 16.77
C LEU A 75 -0.62 5.93 18.01
N ASN A 76 -0.36 5.11 19.03
CA ASN A 76 0.35 5.49 20.25
C ASN A 76 1.52 4.55 20.59
N ARG A 77 1.74 3.51 19.77
CA ARG A 77 2.84 2.54 19.88
C ARG A 77 3.33 2.10 18.50
N ARG A 78 4.48 1.48 18.49
CA ARG A 78 4.96 0.72 17.32
C ARG A 78 4.16 -0.56 17.16
N PHE A 79 4.20 -1.09 15.94
CA PHE A 79 3.63 -2.37 15.53
C PHE A 79 4.62 -3.11 14.62
N THR A 80 4.34 -4.37 14.33
CA THR A 80 5.10 -5.19 13.38
C THR A 80 4.30 -5.40 12.08
N LEU A 81 4.94 -5.88 11.01
CA LEU A 81 4.23 -6.23 9.78
C LEU A 81 3.28 -7.42 10.00
N GLU A 82 3.61 -8.32 10.93
CA GLU A 82 2.74 -9.42 11.35
C GLU A 82 1.47 -8.91 12.05
N GLU A 83 1.59 -7.89 12.91
CA GLU A 83 0.42 -7.22 13.50
C GLU A 83 -0.45 -6.54 12.44
N CYS A 84 0.17 -5.95 11.39
CA CYS A 84 -0.57 -5.40 10.26
C CYS A 84 -1.28 -6.50 9.44
N ALA A 85 -0.62 -7.63 9.22
CA ALA A 85 -1.22 -8.77 8.54
C ALA A 85 -2.40 -9.34 9.35
N LEU A 86 -2.29 -9.43 10.68
CA LEU A 86 -3.41 -9.80 11.55
C LEU A 86 -4.52 -8.74 11.54
N CYS A 87 -4.19 -7.46 11.52
CA CYS A 87 -5.16 -6.38 11.36
C CYS A 87 -5.97 -6.55 10.06
N LEU A 88 -5.31 -6.91 8.95
CA LEU A 88 -5.99 -7.18 7.69
C LEU A 88 -6.94 -8.39 7.81
N THR A 89 -6.54 -9.49 8.46
CA THR A 89 -7.47 -10.63 8.67
C THR A 89 -8.71 -10.21 9.45
N GLN A 90 -8.57 -9.40 10.51
CA GLN A 90 -9.69 -8.89 11.28
C GLN A 90 -10.63 -8.00 10.45
N ILE A 91 -10.06 -7.21 9.52
CA ILE A 91 -10.86 -6.42 8.56
C ILE A 91 -11.65 -7.36 7.63
N LEU A 92 -11.00 -8.38 7.06
CA LEU A 92 -11.64 -9.35 6.19
C LEU A 92 -12.78 -10.10 6.89
N ASP A 93 -12.56 -10.51 8.16
CA ASP A 93 -13.57 -11.22 8.96
C ASP A 93 -14.83 -10.37 9.17
N GLN A 94 -14.67 -9.10 9.57
CA GLN A 94 -15.81 -8.20 9.79
C GLN A 94 -16.52 -7.78 8.49
N LEU A 95 -15.82 -7.85 7.36
CA LEU A 95 -16.41 -7.63 6.04
C LEU A 95 -16.98 -8.91 5.41
N GLU A 96 -16.91 -10.06 6.12
CA GLU A 96 -17.34 -11.38 5.62
C GLU A 96 -16.65 -11.71 4.26
N ILE A 97 -15.33 -11.44 4.18
CA ILE A 97 -14.51 -11.75 3.02
C ILE A 97 -13.64 -12.97 3.36
N GLU A 98 -13.85 -14.07 2.68
CA GLU A 98 -13.10 -15.31 2.88
C GLU A 98 -11.65 -15.18 2.37
N ASP A 99 -11.48 -14.75 1.11
CA ASP A 99 -10.18 -14.51 0.49
C ASP A 99 -10.19 -13.25 -0.39
N CYS A 100 -9.03 -12.76 -0.74
CA CYS A 100 -8.91 -11.56 -1.58
C CYS A 100 -7.68 -11.59 -2.50
N VAL A 101 -7.73 -10.78 -3.55
CA VAL A 101 -6.53 -10.29 -4.24
C VAL A 101 -6.01 -9.07 -3.45
N LEU A 102 -4.75 -9.11 -3.01
CA LEU A 102 -4.15 -8.01 -2.28
C LEU A 102 -3.31 -7.12 -3.19
N LEU A 103 -3.63 -5.84 -3.24
CA LEU A 103 -2.82 -4.80 -3.89
C LEU A 103 -2.13 -3.98 -2.80
N GLY A 104 -0.80 -4.01 -2.78
CA GLY A 104 -0.01 -3.28 -1.78
C GLY A 104 1.10 -2.44 -2.39
N THR A 105 1.24 -1.18 -1.95
CA THR A 105 2.34 -0.30 -2.34
C THR A 105 3.22 0.00 -1.15
N SER A 106 4.56 -0.12 -1.28
CA SER A 106 5.53 0.22 -0.22
C SER A 106 5.24 -0.54 1.08
N TRP A 107 4.79 0.16 2.14
CA TRP A 107 4.31 -0.50 3.36
C TRP A 107 3.28 -1.60 3.06
N GLY A 108 2.27 -1.30 2.24
CA GLY A 108 1.27 -2.28 1.83
C GLY A 108 1.86 -3.47 1.08
N GLY A 109 2.91 -3.26 0.30
CA GLY A 109 3.66 -4.34 -0.38
C GLY A 109 4.47 -5.19 0.59
N MET A 110 5.16 -4.56 1.55
CA MET A 110 5.91 -5.27 2.61
C MET A 110 4.97 -6.13 3.48
N MET A 111 3.90 -5.52 3.98
CA MET A 111 2.87 -6.21 4.76
C MET A 111 2.18 -7.30 3.94
N GLY A 112 1.92 -7.03 2.67
CA GLY A 112 1.27 -7.97 1.76
C GLY A 112 2.05 -9.27 1.61
N GLY A 113 3.38 -9.20 1.50
CA GLY A 113 4.23 -10.39 1.49
C GLY A 113 4.11 -11.20 2.78
N VAL A 114 4.14 -10.53 3.94
CA VAL A 114 3.94 -11.16 5.25
C VAL A 114 2.55 -11.78 5.38
N PHE A 115 1.50 -11.06 4.93
CA PHE A 115 0.12 -11.56 4.95
C PHE A 115 -0.04 -12.84 4.12
N VAL A 116 0.46 -12.86 2.88
CA VAL A 116 0.35 -14.06 2.01
C VAL A 116 1.11 -15.26 2.61
N ALA A 117 2.25 -15.01 3.27
CA ALA A 117 3.02 -16.07 3.89
C ALA A 117 2.34 -16.65 5.14
N LEU A 118 1.76 -15.79 6.00
CA LEU A 118 1.15 -16.21 7.28
C LEU A 118 -0.30 -16.69 7.13
N TYR A 119 -1.04 -16.11 6.18
CA TYR A 119 -2.48 -16.37 5.98
C TYR A 119 -2.78 -16.79 4.53
N PRO A 120 -2.16 -17.88 4.02
CA PRO A 120 -2.29 -18.26 2.61
C PRO A 120 -3.73 -18.62 2.18
N SER A 121 -4.59 -19.06 3.11
CA SER A 121 -6.01 -19.30 2.81
C SER A 121 -6.80 -18.02 2.58
N ARG A 122 -6.32 -16.88 3.09
CA ARG A 122 -6.98 -15.57 2.96
C ARG A 122 -6.50 -14.78 1.74
N ALA A 123 -5.48 -15.27 1.03
CA ALA A 123 -4.93 -14.65 -0.17
C ALA A 123 -5.18 -15.54 -1.39
N ARG A 124 -5.87 -14.98 -2.40
CA ARG A 124 -6.01 -15.60 -3.72
C ARG A 124 -4.77 -15.34 -4.57
N ALA A 125 -4.33 -14.11 -4.61
CA ALA A 125 -3.10 -13.62 -5.25
C ALA A 125 -2.68 -12.29 -4.61
N ALA A 126 -1.46 -11.81 -4.89
CA ALA A 126 -1.02 -10.50 -4.45
C ALA A 126 -0.20 -9.77 -5.53
N VAL A 127 -0.37 -8.44 -5.60
CA VAL A 127 0.47 -7.52 -6.39
C VAL A 127 1.14 -6.56 -5.42
N LEU A 128 2.46 -6.71 -5.27
CA LEU A 128 3.28 -6.01 -4.29
C LEU A 128 4.18 -5.00 -5.01
N MET A 129 3.92 -3.70 -4.83
CA MET A 129 4.56 -2.65 -5.61
C MET A 129 5.54 -1.85 -4.77
N ASN A 130 6.73 -1.55 -5.35
CA ASN A 130 7.70 -0.58 -4.79
C ASN A 130 8.02 -0.88 -3.31
N CYS A 131 8.41 -2.11 -3.00
CA CYS A 131 8.56 -2.60 -1.64
C CYS A 131 9.83 -3.45 -1.48
N THR A 132 10.12 -3.80 -0.24
CA THR A 132 11.31 -4.58 0.14
C THR A 132 10.95 -5.62 1.21
N ALA A 133 11.75 -6.67 1.31
CA ALA A 133 11.74 -7.61 2.43
C ALA A 133 12.92 -7.41 3.39
N SER A 134 13.82 -6.46 3.08
CA SER A 134 15.07 -6.23 3.83
C SER A 134 14.91 -5.23 4.96
N VAL A 135 15.80 -5.28 5.94
CA VAL A 135 15.93 -4.27 7.00
C VAL A 135 16.47 -2.95 6.44
N ALA A 136 16.19 -1.85 7.11
CA ALA A 136 16.83 -0.57 6.79
C ALA A 136 18.32 -0.57 7.17
N GLY A 137 19.15 0.11 6.37
CA GLY A 137 20.55 0.34 6.70
C GLY A 137 20.72 1.19 7.97
N TRP A 138 21.83 1.05 8.68
CA TRP A 138 22.05 1.72 9.97
C TRP A 138 21.94 3.25 9.91
N ARG A 139 22.46 3.89 8.83
CA ARG A 139 22.37 5.34 8.62
C ARG A 139 20.90 5.79 8.48
N GLN A 140 20.15 5.06 7.66
CA GLN A 140 18.72 5.32 7.48
C GLN A 140 17.96 5.16 8.81
N LYS A 141 18.26 4.10 9.58
CA LYS A 141 17.66 3.89 10.92
C LYS A 141 17.88 5.11 11.82
N MET A 142 19.13 5.56 11.96
CA MET A 142 19.47 6.70 12.83
C MET A 142 18.80 8.00 12.38
N GLU A 143 18.79 8.26 11.06
CA GLU A 143 18.15 9.44 10.50
C GLU A 143 16.64 9.47 10.80
N PHE A 144 15.94 8.35 10.58
CA PHE A 144 14.51 8.26 10.82
C PHE A 144 14.18 8.32 12.31
N LEU A 145 14.96 7.69 13.19
CA LEU A 145 14.78 7.79 14.64
C LEU A 145 14.91 9.23 15.16
N LEU A 146 15.90 9.97 14.65
CA LEU A 146 16.07 11.39 15.00
C LEU A 146 14.86 12.20 14.50
N MET A 147 14.45 12.00 13.26
CA MET A 147 13.30 12.69 12.68
C MET A 147 12.01 12.40 13.47
N THR A 148 11.71 11.15 13.77
CA THR A 148 10.48 10.77 14.49
C THR A 148 10.49 11.23 15.94
N SER A 149 11.66 11.27 16.61
CA SER A 149 11.77 11.83 17.95
C SER A 149 11.38 13.32 18.01
N MET A 150 11.71 14.06 16.95
CA MET A 150 11.31 15.47 16.82
C MET A 150 9.81 15.61 16.45
N LEU A 151 9.28 14.67 15.64
CA LEU A 151 7.86 14.69 15.21
C LEU A 151 6.89 14.34 16.32
N ARG A 152 7.25 13.45 17.25
CA ARG A 152 6.34 12.98 18.33
C ARG A 152 5.72 14.07 19.18
N ARG A 153 6.38 15.22 19.29
CA ARG A 153 5.90 16.37 20.06
C ARG A 153 5.11 17.36 19.21
N ARG A 154 4.85 17.06 17.94
CA ARG A 154 4.16 17.92 16.99
C ARG A 154 2.85 17.27 16.54
N ARG A 155 1.83 18.11 16.30
CA ARG A 155 0.57 17.65 15.70
C ARG A 155 0.59 17.69 14.17
N THR A 156 1.42 18.56 13.59
CA THR A 156 1.49 18.78 12.14
C THR A 156 2.86 18.42 11.60
N VAL A 157 2.89 17.91 10.38
CA VAL A 157 4.13 17.57 9.67
C VAL A 157 4.78 18.86 9.14
N PRO A 158 6.06 19.14 9.48
CA PRO A 158 6.77 20.32 8.98
C PRO A 158 6.88 20.35 7.45
N LYS A 159 6.80 21.56 6.87
CA LYS A 159 6.91 21.76 5.40
C LYS A 159 8.16 21.13 4.78
N SER A 160 9.29 21.15 5.49
CA SER A 160 10.55 20.51 5.04
C SER A 160 10.41 19.01 4.90
N ILE A 161 9.68 18.34 5.80
CA ILE A 161 9.41 16.89 5.74
C ILE A 161 8.40 16.59 4.62
N VAL A 162 7.37 17.44 4.45
CA VAL A 162 6.43 17.33 3.33
C VAL A 162 7.17 17.40 2.00
N SER A 163 8.05 18.39 1.81
CA SER A 163 8.84 18.54 0.57
C SER A 163 9.78 17.35 0.33
N ARG A 164 10.34 16.79 1.40
CA ARG A 164 11.18 15.59 1.33
C ARG A 164 10.38 14.35 0.94
N ALA A 165 9.18 14.19 1.50
CA ALA A 165 8.27 13.10 1.14
C ALA A 165 7.86 13.16 -0.34
N VAL A 166 7.55 14.34 -0.88
CA VAL A 166 7.27 14.52 -2.31
C VAL A 166 8.44 14.02 -3.16
N LYS A 167 9.68 14.45 -2.85
CA LYS A 167 10.89 14.02 -3.57
C LYS A 167 11.16 12.51 -3.47
N ALA A 168 10.81 11.88 -2.34
CA ALA A 168 11.01 10.45 -2.15
C ALA A 168 9.97 9.62 -2.91
N PHE A 169 8.73 10.11 -2.99
CA PHE A 169 7.58 9.34 -3.47
C PHE A 169 7.27 9.58 -4.94
N ALA A 170 7.43 10.78 -5.47
CA ALA A 170 7.21 11.05 -6.88
C ALA A 170 8.45 10.69 -7.71
N GLY A 171 8.24 10.03 -8.84
CA GLY A 171 9.29 9.86 -9.86
C GLY A 171 9.63 11.19 -10.54
N ALA A 172 10.83 11.29 -11.13
CA ALA A 172 11.28 12.48 -11.82
C ALA A 172 10.34 12.88 -12.98
N THR A 173 9.75 11.90 -13.64
CA THR A 173 8.76 12.13 -14.70
C THR A 173 7.48 12.72 -14.10
N SER A 174 6.95 12.15 -13.03
CA SER A 174 5.73 12.63 -12.37
C SER A 174 5.91 14.04 -11.79
N GLU A 175 7.06 14.34 -11.20
CA GLU A 175 7.39 15.69 -10.72
C GLU A 175 7.28 16.76 -11.82
N ARG A 176 7.64 16.41 -13.05
CA ARG A 176 7.62 17.36 -14.18
C ARG A 176 6.28 17.42 -14.91
N THR A 177 5.54 16.29 -14.99
CA THR A 177 4.43 16.15 -15.93
C THR A 177 3.07 15.91 -15.26
N LYS A 178 3.03 15.64 -13.93
CA LYS A 178 1.83 15.28 -13.20
C LYS A 178 1.68 16.09 -11.90
N PRO A 179 1.39 17.42 -12.02
CA PRO A 179 1.27 18.29 -10.85
C PRO A 179 0.17 17.82 -9.88
N GLU A 180 -0.87 17.14 -10.36
CA GLU A 180 -1.95 16.56 -9.55
C GLU A 180 -1.43 15.45 -8.63
N VAL A 181 -0.49 14.61 -9.08
CA VAL A 181 0.17 13.57 -8.27
C VAL A 181 1.01 14.23 -7.16
N VAL A 182 1.82 15.23 -7.54
CA VAL A 182 2.67 15.97 -6.59
C VAL A 182 1.81 16.67 -5.52
N GLU A 183 0.70 17.28 -5.93
CA GLU A 183 -0.20 17.97 -4.99
C GLU A 183 -0.95 16.98 -4.08
N TYR A 184 -1.38 15.83 -4.61
CA TYR A 184 -1.96 14.77 -3.79
C TYR A 184 -0.99 14.30 -2.70
N ILE A 185 0.28 14.01 -3.05
CA ILE A 185 1.31 13.60 -2.08
C ILE A 185 1.51 14.72 -1.05
N ARG A 186 1.66 15.96 -1.50
CA ARG A 186 1.90 17.12 -0.63
C ARG A 186 0.77 17.33 0.37
N SER A 187 -0.46 17.39 -0.11
CA SER A 187 -1.63 17.63 0.73
C SER A 187 -1.88 16.49 1.72
N THR A 188 -1.76 15.23 1.27
CA THR A 188 -1.95 14.05 2.12
C THR A 188 -0.91 13.99 3.23
N VAL A 189 0.38 14.21 2.92
CA VAL A 189 1.45 14.24 3.93
C VAL A 189 1.29 15.41 4.89
N ALA A 190 0.89 16.59 4.38
CA ALA A 190 0.68 17.77 5.21
C ALA A 190 -0.50 17.62 6.18
N ALA A 191 -1.54 16.87 5.78
CA ALA A 191 -2.73 16.59 6.59
C ALA A 191 -2.49 15.50 7.66
N ALA A 192 -1.40 14.73 7.55
CA ALA A 192 -1.11 13.63 8.47
C ALA A 192 -0.83 14.15 9.90
N ARG A 193 -1.31 13.42 10.90
CA ARG A 193 -1.02 13.69 12.31
C ARG A 193 0.39 13.27 12.66
N ALA A 194 1.29 14.21 12.86
CA ALA A 194 2.71 13.93 13.12
C ALA A 194 2.94 13.06 14.37
N ASP A 195 2.17 13.26 15.43
CA ASP A 195 2.21 12.50 16.68
C ASP A 195 1.77 11.03 16.51
N SER A 196 1.00 10.74 15.50
CA SER A 196 0.54 9.39 15.15
C SER A 196 1.44 8.71 14.11
N VAL A 197 1.66 9.37 12.96
CA VAL A 197 2.42 8.75 11.86
C VAL A 197 3.89 8.48 12.20
N CYS A 198 4.47 9.18 13.20
CA CYS A 198 5.82 8.87 13.68
C CYS A 198 5.96 7.43 14.20
N TRP A 199 4.89 6.83 14.76
CA TRP A 199 4.90 5.43 15.19
C TRP A 199 4.88 4.48 14.00
N ALA A 200 4.12 4.80 12.96
CA ALA A 200 4.13 4.03 11.72
C ALA A 200 5.49 4.13 11.01
N ILE A 201 6.06 5.35 10.92
CA ILE A 201 7.41 5.55 10.37
C ILE A 201 8.44 4.69 11.12
N ASP A 202 8.42 4.72 12.45
CA ASP A 202 9.33 3.92 13.28
C ASP A 202 9.17 2.42 12.98
N SER A 203 7.94 1.94 12.93
CA SER A 203 7.63 0.53 12.68
C SER A 203 8.12 0.05 11.32
N ILE A 204 7.89 0.86 10.27
CA ILE A 204 8.10 0.48 8.87
C ILE A 204 9.52 0.76 8.39
N VAL A 205 10.27 1.67 9.03
CA VAL A 205 11.63 1.98 8.58
C VAL A 205 12.68 1.48 9.58
N PRO A 206 12.91 2.11 10.75
CA PRO A 206 14.03 1.68 11.62
C PRO A 206 13.82 0.34 12.31
N TYR A 207 12.58 -0.06 12.60
CA TYR A 207 12.30 -1.26 13.38
C TYR A 207 11.72 -2.44 12.57
N ARG A 208 11.58 -2.30 11.23
CA ARG A 208 11.12 -3.43 10.43
C ARG A 208 12.12 -4.59 10.47
N ALA A 209 11.56 -5.80 10.55
CA ALA A 209 12.34 -7.03 10.52
C ALA A 209 12.74 -7.42 9.08
N GLU A 210 13.65 -8.37 8.97
CA GLU A 210 14.00 -9.06 7.72
C GLU A 210 12.96 -10.15 7.45
N HIS A 211 12.33 -10.17 6.27
CA HIS A 211 11.25 -11.10 5.95
C HIS A 211 11.56 -12.04 4.78
N ARG A 212 12.74 -11.99 4.14
CA ARG A 212 13.05 -12.86 2.99
C ARG A 212 12.87 -14.35 3.29
N ALA A 213 13.29 -14.81 4.47
CA ALA A 213 13.09 -16.20 4.88
C ALA A 213 11.62 -16.56 5.02
N LEU A 214 10.76 -15.65 5.51
CA LEU A 214 9.32 -15.84 5.59
C LEU A 214 8.69 -15.92 4.20
N LEU A 215 9.09 -15.04 3.27
CA LEU A 215 8.58 -15.01 1.90
C LEU A 215 8.87 -16.29 1.13
N ALA A 216 9.94 -17.02 1.47
CA ALA A 216 10.26 -18.32 0.88
C ALA A 216 9.19 -19.40 1.14
N ALA A 217 8.29 -19.18 2.12
CA ALA A 217 7.15 -20.07 2.39
C ALA A 217 5.93 -19.82 1.48
N ILE A 218 5.89 -18.72 0.73
CA ILE A 218 4.74 -18.37 -0.13
C ILE A 218 4.58 -19.41 -1.24
N ARG A 219 3.33 -19.85 -1.46
CA ARG A 219 2.91 -20.76 -2.53
C ARG A 219 1.76 -20.20 -3.36
N LYS A 220 1.30 -19.00 -3.04
CA LYS A 220 0.26 -18.29 -3.78
C LYS A 220 0.88 -17.45 -4.90
N PRO A 221 0.14 -17.18 -5.97
CA PRO A 221 0.62 -16.29 -7.03
C PRO A 221 0.95 -14.89 -6.50
N VAL A 222 2.15 -14.42 -6.76
CA VAL A 222 2.59 -13.07 -6.39
C VAL A 222 3.29 -12.40 -7.57
N LEU A 223 2.86 -11.20 -7.89
CA LEU A 223 3.53 -10.28 -8.80
C LEU A 223 4.18 -9.16 -7.98
N VAL A 224 5.47 -8.96 -8.16
CA VAL A 224 6.21 -7.82 -7.58
C VAL A 224 6.49 -6.80 -8.67
N VAL A 225 6.15 -5.52 -8.43
CA VAL A 225 6.30 -4.45 -9.41
C VAL A 225 7.22 -3.37 -8.87
N ALA A 226 8.18 -2.95 -9.67
CA ALA A 226 9.08 -1.84 -9.36
C ALA A 226 8.83 -0.66 -10.31
N GLY A 227 8.84 0.56 -9.79
CA GLY A 227 8.96 1.76 -10.60
C GLY A 227 10.42 2.02 -10.94
N GLU A 228 10.72 2.31 -12.21
CA GLU A 228 12.09 2.59 -12.69
C GLU A 228 12.70 3.82 -11.98
N GLU A 229 11.89 4.83 -11.68
CA GLU A 229 12.30 6.08 -11.04
C GLU A 229 12.11 6.07 -9.51
N ASP A 230 11.89 4.90 -8.89
CA ASP A 230 11.72 4.79 -7.44
C ASP A 230 13.02 5.14 -6.70
N ARG A 231 12.97 6.25 -5.94
CA ARG A 231 14.10 6.74 -5.13
C ARG A 231 14.10 6.17 -3.71
N THR A 232 12.99 5.55 -3.28
CA THR A 232 12.86 4.95 -1.95
C THR A 232 13.36 3.52 -1.95
N PHE A 233 12.91 2.71 -2.91
CA PHE A 233 13.38 1.34 -3.15
C PHE A 233 13.82 1.20 -4.61
N PRO A 234 15.12 1.29 -4.88
CA PRO A 234 15.65 1.06 -6.23
C PRO A 234 15.18 -0.30 -6.79
N VAL A 235 15.07 -0.40 -8.11
CA VAL A 235 14.61 -1.61 -8.83
C VAL A 235 15.27 -2.89 -8.32
N ALA A 236 16.58 -2.85 -8.03
CA ALA A 236 17.32 -4.01 -7.52
C ALA A 236 16.80 -4.49 -6.15
N GLU A 237 16.38 -3.59 -5.27
CA GLU A 237 15.85 -3.91 -3.95
C GLU A 237 14.48 -4.61 -4.06
N THR A 238 13.59 -4.06 -4.89
CA THR A 238 12.27 -4.65 -5.14
C THR A 238 12.39 -5.98 -5.89
N ARG A 239 13.37 -6.12 -6.80
CA ARG A 239 13.69 -7.39 -7.45
C ARG A 239 14.14 -8.45 -6.46
N ALA A 240 15.01 -8.10 -5.52
CA ALA A 240 15.46 -9.03 -4.47
C ALA A 240 14.31 -9.56 -3.60
N MET A 241 13.24 -8.77 -3.40
CA MET A 241 12.03 -9.26 -2.76
C MET A 241 11.28 -10.28 -3.63
N ALA A 242 11.16 -10.04 -4.95
CA ALA A 242 10.54 -11.00 -5.86
C ALA A 242 11.30 -12.33 -5.89
N GLU A 243 12.62 -12.29 -5.94
CA GLU A 243 13.51 -13.46 -5.95
C GLU A 243 13.43 -14.29 -4.66
N ALA A 244 13.00 -13.68 -3.55
CA ALA A 244 12.78 -14.40 -2.29
C ALA A 244 11.44 -15.19 -2.28
N ILE A 245 10.55 -14.97 -3.26
CA ILE A 245 9.25 -15.63 -3.37
C ILE A 245 9.32 -16.73 -4.42
N PRO A 246 9.13 -18.03 -4.07
CA PRO A 246 9.13 -19.11 -5.05
C PRO A 246 8.05 -18.90 -6.12
N GLY A 247 8.46 -18.82 -7.38
CA GLY A 247 7.56 -18.54 -8.50
C GLY A 247 7.05 -17.10 -8.57
N GLY A 248 7.63 -16.19 -7.78
CA GLY A 248 7.29 -14.77 -7.80
C GLY A 248 7.61 -14.12 -9.16
N LEU A 249 6.61 -13.48 -9.76
CA LEU A 249 6.78 -12.74 -11.01
C LEU A 249 7.33 -11.34 -10.69
N PHE A 250 8.10 -10.77 -11.64
CA PHE A 250 8.67 -9.44 -11.46
C PHE A 250 8.47 -8.58 -12.72
N LYS A 251 8.03 -7.34 -12.53
CA LYS A 251 7.85 -6.36 -13.61
C LYS A 251 8.40 -4.99 -13.22
N VAL A 252 9.01 -4.28 -14.18
CA VAL A 252 9.45 -2.89 -14.01
C VAL A 252 8.58 -1.98 -14.86
N LEU A 253 8.07 -0.90 -14.28
CA LEU A 253 7.30 0.12 -14.98
C LEU A 253 8.22 1.32 -15.30
N PRO A 254 8.40 1.66 -16.57
CA PRO A 254 9.26 2.76 -16.98
C PRO A 254 8.64 4.11 -16.59
N LYS A 255 9.47 5.08 -16.22
CA LYS A 255 9.08 6.47 -15.88
C LYS A 255 8.10 6.57 -14.69
N VAL A 256 8.13 5.60 -13.79
CA VAL A 256 7.27 5.50 -12.60
C VAL A 256 8.14 5.55 -11.35
N GLY A 257 7.75 6.34 -10.37
CA GLY A 257 8.40 6.45 -9.07
C GLY A 257 7.84 5.48 -8.03
N HIS A 258 7.83 5.93 -6.76
CA HIS A 258 7.51 5.08 -5.61
C HIS A 258 6.03 4.75 -5.46
N LEU A 259 5.13 5.62 -5.91
CA LEU A 259 3.69 5.42 -5.79
C LEU A 259 3.08 4.97 -7.13
N ALA A 260 3.53 3.82 -7.65
CA ALA A 260 3.18 3.34 -8.99
C ALA A 260 1.68 3.38 -9.29
N ALA A 261 0.84 2.93 -8.36
CA ALA A 261 -0.62 2.92 -8.51
C ALA A 261 -1.24 4.32 -8.68
N LEU A 262 -0.64 5.33 -8.04
CA LEU A 262 -1.04 6.73 -8.15
C LEU A 262 -0.44 7.41 -9.39
N GLU A 263 0.85 7.16 -9.64
CA GLU A 263 1.60 7.83 -10.72
C GLU A 263 1.22 7.31 -12.12
N ALA A 264 0.94 6.03 -12.24
CA ALA A 264 0.69 5.37 -13.53
C ALA A 264 -0.49 4.38 -13.45
N PRO A 265 -1.71 4.85 -13.15
CA PRO A 265 -2.84 3.94 -12.92
C PRO A 265 -3.13 3.03 -14.12
N GLN A 266 -3.09 3.53 -15.36
CA GLN A 266 -3.39 2.71 -16.54
C GLN A 266 -2.35 1.59 -16.77
N PRO A 267 -1.01 1.84 -16.80
CA PRO A 267 -0.01 0.77 -16.86
C PRO A 267 -0.10 -0.22 -15.69
N VAL A 268 -0.40 0.26 -14.48
CA VAL A 268 -0.58 -0.61 -13.31
C VAL A 268 -1.80 -1.48 -13.47
N ASN A 269 -2.95 -0.92 -13.88
CA ASN A 269 -4.19 -1.68 -14.11
C ASN A 269 -4.00 -2.76 -15.18
N ALA A 270 -3.39 -2.42 -16.32
CA ALA A 270 -3.08 -3.38 -17.37
C ALA A 270 -2.17 -4.52 -16.89
N THR A 271 -1.21 -4.19 -16.00
CA THR A 271 -0.31 -5.19 -15.40
C THR A 271 -1.05 -6.10 -14.43
N ILE A 272 -1.97 -5.56 -13.64
CA ILE A 272 -2.84 -6.35 -12.75
C ILE A 272 -3.77 -7.25 -13.56
N ASP A 273 -4.42 -6.74 -14.61
CA ASP A 273 -5.29 -7.52 -15.49
C ASP A 273 -4.56 -8.70 -16.17
N GLU A 274 -3.34 -8.44 -16.66
CA GLU A 274 -2.49 -9.47 -17.28
C GLU A 274 -2.20 -10.60 -16.28
N PHE A 275 -1.73 -10.21 -15.08
CA PHE A 275 -1.41 -11.17 -14.02
C PHE A 275 -2.62 -11.96 -13.55
N LEU A 276 -3.75 -11.31 -13.31
CA LEU A 276 -4.95 -12.00 -12.80
C LEU A 276 -5.54 -12.98 -13.83
N ARG A 277 -5.47 -12.66 -15.12
CA ARG A 277 -5.90 -13.60 -16.19
C ARG A 277 -5.05 -14.88 -16.22
N GLU A 278 -3.78 -14.80 -15.86
CA GLU A 278 -2.89 -15.96 -15.85
C GLU A 278 -3.07 -16.85 -14.61
N VAL A 279 -3.44 -16.28 -13.46
CA VAL A 279 -3.35 -16.98 -12.17
C VAL A 279 -4.69 -17.20 -11.45
N VAL A 280 -5.77 -16.51 -11.86
CA VAL A 280 -7.08 -16.57 -11.20
C VAL A 280 -8.17 -17.10 -12.17
N ALA A 281 -7.80 -17.42 -13.41
CA ALA A 281 -8.70 -18.01 -14.41
C ALA A 281 -9.19 -19.41 -14.01
#